data_3d84e39073506e4322d06823aee1df7c
#
_entry.id   3d84e39073506e4322d06823aee1df7c
#
_cell.length_a   1.000
_cell.length_b   1.000
_cell.length_c   1.000
_cell.angle_alpha   90.00
_cell.angle_beta   90.00
_cell.angle_gamma   90.00
#
_symmetry.space_group_name_H-M   'P 1'
#
loop_
_entity.id
_entity.type
_entity.pdbx_description
1 polymer ?
#
loop_
_entity_poly.entity_id
_entity_poly.type
_entity_poly.pdbx_seq_one_letter_code
_entity_poly.pdbx_strand_id
1 'polypeptide(L)'
;ASQIVEQMSPFLSALLGWIVPIAIFMIIGQVMYKRLMDKAGGGGNAMMFGMGKSNAKVYVKSSEGIKFTDVAGEDEAKENLTEIVDYLHNPDKYREIGASMPKGILLVGPPGTGKTMLAKAVAGEANVPFFSMSGSEFVEMFVGMGASKVRDLFRQAKEKAPCIVFRQKA
;
A
#
# COMPACT_ATOMS: atom_id res chain seq x y z
N ALA A 1 -41.11 -55.89 39.80
CA ALA A 1 -40.34 -55.12 38.82
C ALA A 1 -39.22 -54.36 39.56
N SER A 2 -38.04 -54.95 39.65
CA SER A 2 -36.87 -54.35 40.28
C SER A 2 -36.19 -53.42 39.27
N GLN A 3 -36.25 -52.16 39.55
CA GLN A 3 -35.42 -51.18 38.81
C GLN A 3 -33.98 -51.35 39.22
N ILE A 4 -33.19 -51.81 38.30
CA ILE A 4 -31.71 -51.77 38.40
C ILE A 4 -31.31 -50.31 38.12
N VAL A 5 -31.16 -49.55 39.18
CA VAL A 5 -30.48 -48.26 39.10
C VAL A 5 -28.98 -48.61 39.05
N GLU A 6 -28.39 -48.55 37.86
CA GLU A 6 -26.92 -48.59 37.72
C GLU A 6 -26.37 -47.39 38.49
N GLN A 7 -25.85 -47.64 39.65
CA GLN A 7 -25.06 -46.66 40.40
C GLN A 7 -23.73 -46.46 39.66
N MET A 8 -23.67 -45.41 38.86
CA MET A 8 -22.38 -44.92 38.35
C MET A 8 -21.45 -44.75 39.56
N SER A 9 -20.28 -45.36 39.47
CA SER A 9 -19.29 -45.31 40.56
C SER A 9 -19.02 -43.84 40.93
N PRO A 10 -18.90 -43.52 42.23
CA PRO A 10 -18.69 -42.12 42.68
C PRO A 10 -17.45 -41.49 42.07
N PHE A 11 -16.53 -42.34 41.65
CA PHE A 11 -15.32 -41.93 40.94
C PHE A 11 -15.61 -41.40 39.52
N LEU A 12 -16.55 -42.04 38.78
CA LEU A 12 -16.92 -41.64 37.43
C LEU A 12 -17.74 -40.31 37.45
N SER A 13 -18.61 -40.10 38.43
CA SER A 13 -19.37 -38.88 38.61
C SER A 13 -18.49 -37.66 38.98
N ALA A 14 -17.46 -37.90 39.80
CA ALA A 14 -16.48 -36.88 40.15
C ALA A 14 -15.61 -36.51 38.95
N LEU A 15 -15.16 -37.50 38.17
CA LEU A 15 -14.36 -37.32 36.96
C LEU A 15 -15.12 -36.55 35.89
N LEU A 16 -16.39 -36.91 35.63
CA LEU A 16 -17.28 -36.18 34.71
C LEU A 16 -17.57 -34.74 35.19
N GLY A 17 -17.75 -34.57 36.50
CA GLY A 17 -18.02 -33.25 37.09
C GLY A 17 -16.86 -32.26 36.93
N TRP A 18 -15.62 -32.76 36.82
CA TRP A 18 -14.45 -31.92 36.64
C TRP A 18 -14.01 -31.79 35.15
N ILE A 19 -14.09 -32.86 34.38
CA ILE A 19 -13.65 -32.90 32.99
C ILE A 19 -14.59 -32.13 32.09
N VAL A 20 -15.90 -32.20 32.28
CA VAL A 20 -16.90 -31.55 31.45
C VAL A 20 -16.76 -30.01 31.46
N PRO A 21 -16.67 -29.34 32.64
CA PRO A 21 -16.50 -27.88 32.63
C PRO A 21 -15.14 -27.45 32.05
N ILE A 22 -14.08 -28.22 32.26
CA ILE A 22 -12.76 -27.93 31.66
C ILE A 22 -12.81 -28.06 30.12
N ALA A 23 -13.45 -29.12 29.61
CA ALA A 23 -13.62 -29.32 28.18
C ALA A 23 -14.47 -28.20 27.53
N ILE A 24 -15.56 -27.81 28.20
CA ILE A 24 -16.39 -26.68 27.74
C ILE A 24 -15.61 -25.40 27.72
N PHE A 25 -14.82 -25.11 28.75
CA PHE A 25 -13.99 -23.90 28.82
C PHE A 25 -12.90 -23.88 27.73
N MET A 26 -12.31 -25.06 27.43
CA MET A 26 -11.33 -25.20 26.36
C MET A 26 -11.95 -24.99 24.96
N ILE A 27 -13.15 -25.53 24.74
CA ILE A 27 -13.88 -25.36 23.47
C ILE A 27 -14.30 -23.88 23.29
N ILE A 28 -14.84 -23.25 24.33
CA ILE A 28 -15.21 -21.83 24.30
C ILE A 28 -13.95 -20.97 24.07
N GLY A 29 -12.83 -21.28 24.73
CA GLY A 29 -11.56 -20.61 24.53
C GLY A 29 -11.05 -20.73 23.11
N GLN A 30 -11.11 -21.92 22.51
CA GLN A 30 -10.72 -22.12 21.10
C GLN A 30 -11.62 -21.37 20.10
N VAL A 31 -12.94 -21.41 20.32
CA VAL A 31 -13.90 -20.69 19.46
C VAL A 31 -13.73 -19.19 19.60
N MET A 32 -13.53 -18.69 20.81
CA MET A 32 -13.29 -17.28 21.07
C MET A 32 -11.93 -16.82 20.51
N TYR A 33 -10.89 -17.63 20.66
CA TYR A 33 -9.56 -17.38 20.08
C TYR A 33 -9.63 -17.35 18.54
N LYS A 34 -10.32 -18.31 17.92
CA LYS A 34 -10.54 -18.34 16.48
C LYS A 34 -11.34 -17.10 15.99
N ARG A 35 -12.43 -16.76 16.67
CA ARG A 35 -13.23 -15.57 16.32
C ARG A 35 -12.50 -14.26 16.55
N LEU A 36 -11.64 -14.20 17.58
CA LEU A 36 -10.80 -13.03 17.84
C LEU A 36 -9.69 -12.91 16.79
N MET A 37 -9.10 -14.03 16.37
CA MET A 37 -8.12 -14.05 15.28
C MET A 37 -8.73 -13.72 13.92
N ASP A 38 -9.91 -14.23 13.62
CA ASP A 38 -10.63 -13.94 12.36
C ASP A 38 -11.13 -12.48 12.30
N LYS A 39 -11.56 -11.90 13.42
CA LYS A 39 -11.95 -10.48 13.51
C LYS A 39 -10.77 -9.52 13.66
N ALA A 40 -9.66 -9.95 14.25
CA ALA A 40 -8.44 -9.16 14.36
C ALA A 40 -7.57 -9.23 13.10
N GLY A 41 -8.03 -9.91 12.04
CA GLY A 41 -7.33 -9.91 10.75
C GLY A 41 -5.86 -10.32 10.89
N GLY A 42 -5.59 -11.49 11.50
CA GLY A 42 -4.25 -12.08 11.49
C GLY A 42 -3.15 -11.16 11.99
N GLY A 43 -3.03 -10.95 13.28
CA GLY A 43 -1.77 -10.34 13.59
C GLY A 43 -1.59 -9.63 14.91
N GLY A 44 -1.28 -10.36 15.95
CA GLY A 44 -0.50 -9.81 17.06
C GLY A 44 0.89 -9.31 16.63
N ASN A 45 1.42 -9.78 15.50
CA ASN A 45 2.66 -9.28 14.87
C ASN A 45 2.43 -8.15 13.87
N ALA A 46 1.22 -7.96 13.34
CA ALA A 46 0.95 -6.92 12.34
C ALA A 46 0.97 -5.51 12.94
N MET A 47 0.68 -5.33 14.23
CA MET A 47 0.79 -4.01 14.86
C MET A 47 2.24 -3.54 15.02
N MET A 48 3.20 -4.44 15.20
CA MET A 48 4.61 -4.07 15.36
C MET A 48 5.31 -3.83 14.03
N PHE A 49 4.87 -4.50 12.95
CA PHE A 49 5.39 -4.31 11.58
C PHE A 49 4.61 -3.30 10.74
N GLY A 50 3.43 -2.85 11.20
CA GLY A 50 2.60 -1.88 10.49
C GLY A 50 3.09 -0.43 10.55
N MET A 51 3.98 -0.06 11.47
CA MET A 51 4.49 1.30 11.63
C MET A 51 5.45 1.76 10.52
N GLY A 52 5.85 0.88 9.62
CA GLY A 52 6.75 1.19 8.50
C GLY A 52 6.07 1.28 7.13
N LYS A 53 4.76 1.03 7.02
CA LYS A 53 4.08 1.16 5.73
C LYS A 53 3.93 2.62 5.36
N SER A 54 4.49 2.99 4.23
CA SER A 54 4.32 4.30 3.64
C SER A 54 2.85 4.57 3.33
N ASN A 55 2.31 5.68 3.85
CA ASN A 55 1.02 6.22 3.44
C ASN A 55 1.13 6.99 2.10
N ALA A 56 2.12 6.68 1.27
CA ALA A 56 2.20 7.25 -0.07
C ALA A 56 0.87 7.00 -0.78
N LYS A 57 0.20 8.07 -1.15
CA LYS A 57 -1.06 7.98 -1.89
C LYS A 57 -0.74 7.45 -3.27
N VAL A 58 -1.01 6.17 -3.47
CA VAL A 58 -0.95 5.55 -4.80
C VAL A 58 -2.20 5.99 -5.54
N TYR A 59 -2.05 6.92 -6.45
CA TYR A 59 -3.07 7.16 -7.45
C TYR A 59 -2.98 6.03 -8.47
N VAL A 60 -3.68 4.93 -8.17
CA VAL A 60 -3.83 3.84 -9.12
C VAL A 60 -4.60 4.37 -10.32
N LYS A 61 -4.08 4.06 -11.50
CA LYS A 61 -4.71 4.13 -12.79
C LYS A 61 -6.25 4.10 -12.68
N SER A 62 -6.88 5.26 -12.64
CA SER A 62 -8.29 5.36 -12.94
C SER A 62 -8.41 5.63 -14.44
N SER A 63 -9.41 5.06 -15.06
CA SER A 63 -9.79 5.40 -16.44
C SER A 63 -10.13 6.88 -16.64
N GLU A 64 -10.20 7.64 -15.56
CA GLU A 64 -10.40 9.08 -15.45
C GLU A 64 -9.13 9.83 -15.03
N GLY A 65 -7.94 9.36 -15.41
CA GLY A 65 -6.68 10.07 -15.15
C GLY A 65 -6.69 11.48 -15.75
N ILE A 66 -6.16 12.45 -15.00
CA ILE A 66 -5.92 13.80 -15.49
C ILE A 66 -5.03 13.72 -16.73
N LYS A 67 -5.41 14.43 -17.80
CA LYS A 67 -4.68 14.49 -19.07
C LYS A 67 -4.11 15.89 -19.31
N PHE A 68 -3.26 16.03 -20.33
CA PHE A 68 -2.72 17.34 -20.72
C PHE A 68 -3.81 18.31 -21.14
N THR A 69 -4.94 17.83 -21.64
CA THR A 69 -6.12 18.64 -21.97
C THR A 69 -6.75 19.31 -20.76
N ASP A 70 -6.58 18.73 -19.56
CA ASP A 70 -7.13 19.25 -18.32
C ASP A 70 -6.22 20.31 -17.66
N VAL A 71 -5.01 20.47 -18.18
CA VAL A 71 -4.03 21.46 -17.71
C VAL A 71 -4.08 22.66 -18.62
N ALA A 72 -4.50 23.81 -18.10
CA ALA A 72 -4.51 25.05 -18.85
C ALA A 72 -3.10 25.67 -18.93
N GLY A 73 -2.74 26.20 -20.11
CA GLY A 73 -1.41 26.80 -20.34
C GLY A 73 -0.26 25.77 -20.31
N GLU A 74 0.94 26.25 -20.03
CA GLU A 74 2.17 25.42 -19.89
C GLU A 74 2.50 24.62 -21.17
N ASP A 75 2.24 25.18 -22.36
CA ASP A 75 2.33 24.44 -23.63
C ASP A 75 3.76 23.97 -23.93
N GLU A 76 4.76 24.81 -23.66
CA GLU A 76 6.19 24.41 -23.76
C GLU A 76 6.55 23.26 -22.82
N ALA A 77 6.08 23.31 -21.56
CA ALA A 77 6.32 22.24 -20.61
C ALA A 77 5.62 20.93 -21.02
N LYS A 78 4.41 21.03 -21.59
CA LYS A 78 3.68 19.87 -22.10
C LYS A 78 4.38 19.24 -23.30
N GLU A 79 4.91 20.05 -24.23
CA GLU A 79 5.66 19.56 -25.38
C GLU A 79 6.88 18.77 -24.95
N ASN A 80 7.70 19.32 -24.04
CA ASN A 80 8.86 18.63 -23.48
C ASN A 80 8.49 17.34 -22.73
N LEU A 81 7.35 17.31 -22.03
CA LEU A 81 6.88 16.15 -21.31
C LEU A 81 6.23 15.08 -22.21
N THR A 82 5.80 15.46 -23.42
CA THR A 82 5.27 14.51 -24.40
C THR A 82 6.32 13.50 -24.85
N GLU A 83 7.59 13.92 -24.96
CA GLU A 83 8.69 12.98 -25.24
C GLU A 83 8.83 11.90 -24.16
N ILE A 84 8.62 12.28 -22.91
CA ILE A 84 8.67 11.35 -21.78
C ILE A 84 7.50 10.36 -21.85
N VAL A 85 6.32 10.82 -22.21
CA VAL A 85 5.14 9.98 -22.42
C VAL A 85 5.41 8.99 -23.56
N ASP A 86 5.98 9.44 -24.69
CA ASP A 86 6.32 8.56 -25.81
C ASP A 86 7.38 7.53 -25.40
N TYR A 87 8.40 7.93 -24.64
CA TYR A 87 9.39 7.00 -24.12
C TYR A 87 8.76 5.91 -23.24
N LEU A 88 7.82 6.29 -22.34
CA LEU A 88 7.15 5.34 -21.47
C LEU A 88 6.26 4.35 -22.23
N HIS A 89 5.70 4.76 -23.37
CA HIS A 89 4.93 3.89 -24.25
C HIS A 89 5.79 2.99 -25.12
N ASN A 90 6.90 3.51 -25.64
CA ASN A 90 7.73 2.88 -26.66
C ASN A 90 9.21 2.82 -26.25
N PRO A 91 9.57 2.18 -25.12
CA PRO A 91 10.94 2.22 -24.58
C PRO A 91 11.96 1.57 -25.52
N ASP A 92 11.56 0.57 -26.30
CA ASP A 92 12.47 -0.16 -27.19
C ASP A 92 12.93 0.67 -28.38
N LYS A 93 12.07 1.52 -28.95
CA LYS A 93 12.41 2.48 -30.00
C LYS A 93 13.58 3.41 -29.59
N TYR A 94 13.56 3.85 -28.34
CA TYR A 94 14.60 4.73 -27.81
C TYR A 94 15.89 3.98 -27.47
N ARG A 95 15.80 2.73 -27.05
CA ARG A 95 16.98 1.85 -26.85
C ARG A 95 17.71 1.55 -28.14
N GLU A 96 17.01 1.30 -29.22
CA GLU A 96 17.60 1.01 -30.53
C GLU A 96 18.46 2.16 -31.04
N ILE A 97 18.07 3.41 -30.77
CA ILE A 97 18.86 4.60 -31.14
C ILE A 97 19.89 5.01 -30.07
N GLY A 98 20.07 4.20 -29.01
CA GLY A 98 21.00 4.49 -27.93
C GLY A 98 20.56 5.59 -26.98
N ALA A 99 19.32 6.05 -27.04
CA ALA A 99 18.80 7.04 -26.12
C ALA A 99 18.52 6.41 -24.73
N SER A 100 18.86 7.15 -23.68
CA SER A 100 18.57 6.76 -22.31
C SER A 100 17.55 7.70 -21.66
N MET A 101 16.59 7.12 -20.95
CA MET A 101 15.62 7.91 -20.20
C MET A 101 16.31 8.75 -19.11
N PRO A 102 15.99 10.04 -18.96
CA PRO A 102 16.47 10.83 -17.83
C PRO A 102 16.00 10.21 -16.50
N LYS A 103 16.90 10.17 -15.52
CA LYS A 103 16.62 9.58 -14.18
C LYS A 103 15.58 10.37 -13.38
N GLY A 104 15.28 11.59 -13.79
CA GLY A 104 14.29 12.45 -13.16
C GLY A 104 14.16 13.79 -13.89
N ILE A 105 13.03 14.43 -13.67
CA ILE A 105 12.67 15.73 -14.25
C ILE A 105 12.37 16.69 -13.10
N LEU A 106 12.87 17.91 -13.20
CA LEU A 106 12.61 18.96 -12.22
C LEU A 106 11.58 19.95 -12.79
N LEU A 107 10.42 20.04 -12.14
CA LEU A 107 9.42 21.04 -12.43
C LEU A 107 9.65 22.27 -11.55
N VAL A 108 10.03 23.39 -12.16
CA VAL A 108 10.32 24.65 -11.46
C VAL A 108 9.25 25.67 -11.78
N GLY A 109 8.84 26.45 -10.80
CA GLY A 109 7.86 27.53 -10.96
C GLY A 109 7.27 27.97 -9.63
N PRO A 110 6.55 29.11 -9.59
CA PRO A 110 5.88 29.62 -8.39
C PRO A 110 4.87 28.64 -7.80
N PRO A 111 4.51 28.73 -6.52
CA PRO A 111 3.41 27.96 -5.96
C PRO A 111 2.10 28.26 -6.72
N GLY A 112 1.25 27.26 -6.89
CA GLY A 112 -0.04 27.41 -7.57
C GLY A 112 -0.03 27.29 -9.10
N THR A 113 1.13 27.18 -9.77
CA THR A 113 1.21 27.06 -11.24
C THR A 113 0.82 25.70 -11.82
N GLY A 114 0.29 24.79 -11.01
CA GLY A 114 -0.20 23.50 -11.53
C GLY A 114 0.85 22.40 -11.70
N LYS A 115 2.08 22.54 -11.19
CA LYS A 115 3.17 21.53 -11.31
C LYS A 115 2.75 20.11 -10.94
N THR A 116 2.02 19.96 -9.84
CA THR A 116 1.52 18.66 -9.40
C THR A 116 0.44 18.11 -10.34
N MET A 117 -0.39 18.99 -10.90
CA MET A 117 -1.40 18.61 -11.87
C MET A 117 -0.76 18.17 -13.18
N LEU A 118 0.26 18.91 -13.65
CA LEU A 118 1.04 18.56 -14.82
C LEU A 118 1.73 17.19 -14.66
N ALA A 119 2.35 16.92 -13.50
CA ALA A 119 2.97 15.62 -13.23
C ALA A 119 1.95 14.46 -13.23
N LYS A 120 0.74 14.70 -12.74
CA LYS A 120 -0.36 13.73 -12.82
C LYS A 120 -0.83 13.53 -14.25
N ALA A 121 -0.87 14.59 -15.05
CA ALA A 121 -1.26 14.52 -16.46
C ALA A 121 -0.28 13.68 -17.27
N VAL A 122 1.03 13.80 -17.02
CA VAL A 122 2.04 12.92 -17.62
C VAL A 122 1.75 11.44 -17.31
N ALA A 123 1.43 11.11 -16.05
CA ALA A 123 1.09 9.76 -15.68
C ALA A 123 -0.21 9.26 -16.31
N GLY A 124 -1.19 10.15 -16.44
CA GLY A 124 -2.47 9.88 -17.10
C GLY A 124 -2.32 9.65 -18.62
N GLU A 125 -1.50 10.45 -19.28
CA GLU A 125 -1.19 10.26 -20.70
C GLU A 125 -0.37 8.98 -20.93
N ALA A 126 0.66 8.75 -20.13
CA ALA A 126 1.49 7.54 -20.21
C ALA A 126 0.76 6.30 -19.72
N ASN A 127 -0.41 6.46 -19.09
CA ASN A 127 -1.21 5.36 -18.54
C ASN A 127 -0.43 4.48 -17.55
N VAL A 128 0.42 5.11 -16.72
CA VAL A 128 1.26 4.47 -15.69
C VAL A 128 0.83 4.88 -14.29
N PRO A 129 1.13 4.07 -13.27
CA PRO A 129 0.86 4.41 -11.87
C PRO A 129 1.59 5.69 -11.43
N PHE A 130 0.91 6.50 -10.62
CA PHE A 130 1.44 7.74 -10.05
C PHE A 130 1.57 7.61 -8.54
N PHE A 131 2.78 7.79 -8.04
CA PHE A 131 3.09 7.84 -6.61
C PHE A 131 3.43 9.27 -6.23
N SER A 132 2.82 9.79 -5.17
CA SER A 132 3.09 11.14 -4.68
C SER A 132 3.56 11.10 -3.24
N MET A 133 4.59 11.88 -2.95
CA MET A 133 5.10 12.10 -1.60
C MET A 133 5.20 13.60 -1.33
N SER A 134 4.68 14.04 -0.18
CA SER A 134 4.78 15.44 0.24
C SER A 134 6.18 15.77 0.77
N GLY A 135 6.56 17.04 0.71
CA GLY A 135 7.84 17.50 1.23
C GLY A 135 7.96 17.31 2.75
N SER A 136 6.88 17.48 3.50
CA SER A 136 6.84 17.24 4.95
C SER A 136 7.09 15.77 5.29
N GLU A 137 6.44 14.84 4.57
CA GLU A 137 6.71 13.41 4.73
C GLU A 137 8.17 13.07 4.44
N PHE A 138 8.79 13.79 3.50
CA PHE A 138 10.21 13.61 3.19
C PHE A 138 11.13 14.14 4.29
N VAL A 139 10.79 15.26 4.93
CA VAL A 139 11.58 15.85 6.03
C VAL A 139 11.50 15.01 7.31
N GLU A 140 10.33 14.47 7.64
CA GLU A 140 10.17 13.51 8.76
C GLU A 140 11.09 12.28 8.64
N MET A 141 11.56 12.01 7.44
CA MET A 141 12.50 10.92 7.15
C MET A 141 13.90 11.12 7.74
N PHE A 142 14.33 12.37 7.93
CA PHE A 142 15.65 12.66 8.53
C PHE A 142 15.70 12.36 10.03
N VAL A 143 14.55 12.19 10.69
CA VAL A 143 14.46 11.94 12.15
C VAL A 143 14.38 10.43 12.49
N GLY A 144 14.82 9.55 11.60
CA GLY A 144 15.01 8.12 11.90
C GLY A 144 13.86 7.18 11.50
N MET A 145 12.62 7.63 11.37
CA MET A 145 11.49 6.81 10.93
C MET A 145 11.24 6.85 9.42
N GLY A 146 11.89 7.75 8.71
CA GLY A 146 11.58 8.04 7.33
C GLY A 146 12.28 7.17 6.29
N ALA A 147 13.44 6.61 6.60
CA ALA A 147 14.19 5.79 5.65
C ALA A 147 13.44 4.49 5.27
N SER A 148 12.62 3.96 6.17
CA SER A 148 11.77 2.79 5.90
C SER A 148 10.62 3.14 4.94
N LYS A 149 9.99 4.31 5.10
CA LYS A 149 8.89 4.77 4.24
C LYS A 149 9.35 5.00 2.81
N VAL A 150 10.55 5.59 2.60
CA VAL A 150 11.13 5.75 1.26
C VAL A 150 11.45 4.42 0.62
N ARG A 151 12.12 3.54 1.35
CA ARG A 151 12.41 2.19 0.84
C ARG A 151 11.15 1.46 0.42
N ASP A 152 10.09 1.56 1.22
CA ASP A 152 8.81 0.94 0.92
C ASP A 152 8.15 1.57 -0.33
N LEU A 153 8.17 2.90 -0.45
CA LEU A 153 7.70 3.60 -1.65
C LEU A 153 8.43 3.13 -2.91
N PHE A 154 9.77 3.11 -2.88
CA PHE A 154 10.55 2.67 -4.04
C PHE A 154 10.42 1.17 -4.32
N ARG A 155 10.20 0.35 -3.30
CA ARG A 155 9.86 -1.06 -3.50
C ARG A 155 8.54 -1.21 -4.24
N GLN A 156 7.48 -0.51 -3.78
CA GLN A 156 6.18 -0.52 -4.45
C GLN A 156 6.27 0.04 -5.88
N ALA A 157 7.06 1.09 -6.09
CA ALA A 157 7.29 1.67 -7.41
C ALA A 157 7.98 0.66 -8.35
N LYS A 158 8.99 -0.08 -7.86
CA LYS A 158 9.65 -1.13 -8.65
C LYS A 158 8.72 -2.28 -9.01
N GLU A 159 7.84 -2.69 -8.08
CA GLU A 159 6.85 -3.75 -8.32
C GLU A 159 5.81 -3.35 -9.38
N LYS A 160 5.57 -2.04 -9.55
CA LYS A 160 4.59 -1.48 -10.48
C LYS A 160 5.22 -0.72 -11.65
N ALA A 161 6.49 -0.97 -11.94
CA ALA A 161 7.17 -0.34 -13.07
C ALA A 161 6.55 -0.76 -14.43
N PRO A 162 6.48 0.16 -15.42
CA PRO A 162 6.87 1.57 -15.35
C PRO A 162 5.89 2.42 -14.54
N CYS A 163 6.40 3.38 -13.76
CA CYS A 163 5.61 4.27 -12.93
C CYS A 163 6.27 5.65 -12.76
N ILE A 164 5.50 6.64 -12.33
CA ILE A 164 6.01 7.97 -12.01
C ILE A 164 5.98 8.18 -10.49
N VAL A 165 7.12 8.57 -9.94
CA VAL A 165 7.26 8.96 -8.53
C VAL A 165 7.45 10.46 -8.46
N PHE A 166 6.48 11.18 -7.89
CA PHE A 166 6.51 12.63 -7.73
C PHE A 166 6.84 13.00 -6.30
N ARG A 167 7.88 13.83 -6.14
CA ARG A 167 8.26 14.39 -4.86
C ARG A 167 8.04 15.90 -4.86
N GLN A 168 7.16 16.37 -4.00
CA GLN A 168 6.99 17.81 -3.79
C GLN A 168 8.08 18.33 -2.84
N LYS A 169 8.73 19.44 -3.20
CA LYS A 169 9.62 20.14 -2.28
C LYS A 169 8.79 20.83 -1.19
N ALA A 170 9.22 20.74 0.08
CA ALA A 170 8.66 21.51 1.17
C ALA A 170 8.99 22.98 1.02
#